data_65866ea37a2c6bb3fa8e9cb45128da4d
#
_entry.id   65866ea37a2c6bb3fa8e9cb45128da4d
#
_cell.length_a   1.000
_cell.length_b   1.000
_cell.length_c   1.000
_cell.angle_alpha   90.00
_cell.angle_beta   90.00
_cell.angle_gamma   90.00
#
_symmetry.space_group_name_H-M   'P 1'
#
loop_
_entity.id
_entity.type
_entity.pdbx_description
1 polymer ?
#
loop_
_entity_poly.entity_id
_entity_poly.type
_entity_poly.pdbx_seq_one_letter_code
_entity_poly.pdbx_strand_id
1 'polypeptide(L)'
;MKYCFDIDGTLCETPSDPDGHNVRYWESEPYPFMVEQVNRLYDEGHKIIMMTARGRGSGKDWTELTREQLDRWGFKYHEIEPMFHKPTADLFIDDKGINSEEWKKTLPPKKGIIAGAFDLIHPGYIRMFKEAKELSLIHI
;
A
#
# COMPACT_ATOMS: atom_id res chain seq x y z
N MET A 1 0.75 14.58 -9.40
CA MET A 1 0.90 13.13 -9.16
C MET A 1 -0.41 12.53 -8.71
N LYS A 2 -0.51 11.23 -8.83
CA LYS A 2 -1.72 10.50 -8.45
C LYS A 2 -1.38 9.63 -7.24
N TYR A 3 -2.03 9.92 -6.12
CA TYR A 3 -1.78 9.21 -4.86
C TYR A 3 -2.95 8.30 -4.55
N CYS A 4 -2.65 7.08 -4.10
CA CYS A 4 -3.66 6.15 -3.63
C CYS A 4 -3.40 5.83 -2.18
N PHE A 5 -4.38 6.13 -1.32
CA PHE A 5 -4.26 5.92 0.11
C PHE A 5 -5.12 4.75 0.57
N ASP A 6 -4.52 3.85 1.33
CA ASP A 6 -5.25 2.87 2.11
C ASP A 6 -5.94 3.59 3.27
N ILE A 7 -7.00 3.02 3.80
CA ILE A 7 -7.80 3.69 4.83
C ILE A 7 -7.47 3.20 6.23
N ASP A 8 -7.83 1.95 6.53
CA ASP A 8 -7.65 1.43 7.90
C ASP A 8 -6.18 1.23 8.23
N GLY A 9 -5.72 1.85 9.30
CA GLY A 9 -4.33 1.80 9.71
C GLY A 9 -3.45 2.86 9.07
N THR A 10 -3.92 3.53 8.03
CA THR A 10 -3.18 4.58 7.32
C THR A 10 -3.79 5.95 7.56
N LEU A 11 -5.08 6.09 7.35
CA LEU A 11 -5.78 7.36 7.55
C LEU A 11 -6.54 7.41 8.86
N CYS A 12 -6.80 6.26 9.45
CA CYS A 12 -7.58 6.15 10.69
C CYS A 12 -7.15 4.93 11.46
N GLU A 13 -7.47 4.93 12.74
CA GLU A 13 -7.33 3.76 13.58
C GLU A 13 -8.67 3.04 13.62
N THR A 14 -8.65 1.73 13.35
CA THR A 14 -9.88 0.93 13.30
C THR A 14 -9.75 -0.22 14.28
N PRO A 15 -10.60 -0.25 15.33
CA PRO A 15 -10.51 -1.30 16.35
C PRO A 15 -10.98 -2.65 15.79
N SER A 16 -10.39 -3.70 16.33
CA SER A 16 -10.80 -5.07 16.01
C SER A 16 -10.59 -5.92 17.24
N ASP A 17 -11.18 -7.12 17.22
CA ASP A 17 -10.93 -8.09 18.28
C ASP A 17 -9.47 -8.59 18.18
N PRO A 18 -8.92 -9.13 19.28
CA PRO A 18 -7.52 -9.56 19.29
C PRO A 18 -7.18 -10.60 18.21
N ASP A 19 -8.16 -11.40 17.78
CA ASP A 19 -7.94 -12.37 16.70
C ASP A 19 -8.08 -11.75 15.32
N GLY A 20 -8.47 -10.48 15.23
CA GLY A 20 -8.61 -9.77 13.96
C GLY A 20 -9.86 -10.11 13.17
N HIS A 21 -10.79 -10.88 13.73
CA HIS A 21 -11.96 -11.33 13.00
C HIS A 21 -13.12 -10.35 13.01
N ASN A 22 -13.27 -9.61 14.12
CA ASN A 22 -14.36 -8.63 14.23
C ASN A 22 -13.80 -7.23 14.13
N VAL A 23 -13.81 -6.68 12.93
CA VAL A 23 -13.32 -5.33 12.71
C VAL A 23 -14.49 -4.38 12.81
N ARG A 24 -14.38 -3.41 13.69
CA ARG A 24 -15.46 -2.46 13.95
C ARG A 24 -15.21 -1.17 13.17
N TYR A 25 -15.50 -1.21 11.88
CA TYR A 25 -15.27 -0.05 11.00
C TYR A 25 -16.00 1.19 11.45
N TRP A 26 -17.18 1.02 12.07
CA TRP A 26 -17.99 2.14 12.51
C TRP A 26 -17.38 2.86 13.72
N GLU A 27 -16.39 2.27 14.38
CA GLU A 27 -15.71 2.88 15.51
C GLU A 27 -14.36 3.50 15.12
N SER A 28 -14.07 3.59 13.84
CA SER A 28 -12.80 4.16 13.39
C SER A 28 -12.66 5.63 13.76
N GLU A 29 -11.44 6.03 14.08
CA GLU A 29 -11.09 7.42 14.42
C GLU A 29 -10.00 7.91 13.49
N PRO A 30 -10.14 9.10 12.90
CA PRO A 30 -9.16 9.58 11.93
C PRO A 30 -7.88 10.03 12.62
N TYR A 31 -6.76 9.95 11.89
CA TYR A 31 -5.51 10.54 12.31
C TYR A 31 -5.49 12.00 11.84
N PRO A 32 -5.57 12.98 12.76
CA PRO A 32 -5.63 14.40 12.33
C PRO A 32 -4.47 14.82 11.45
N PHE A 33 -3.27 14.29 11.72
CA PHE A 33 -2.11 14.59 10.89
C PHE A 33 -2.33 14.14 9.45
N MET A 34 -2.96 12.98 9.26
CA MET A 34 -3.20 12.48 7.90
C MET A 34 -4.29 13.27 7.19
N VAL A 35 -5.30 13.74 7.90
CA VAL A 35 -6.29 14.64 7.30
C VAL A 35 -5.58 15.86 6.72
N GLU A 36 -4.67 16.44 7.50
CA GLU A 36 -3.92 17.62 7.09
C GLU A 36 -3.06 17.33 5.87
N GLN A 37 -2.34 16.22 5.88
CA GLN A 37 -1.43 15.88 4.79
C GLN A 37 -2.15 15.54 3.49
N VAL A 38 -3.22 14.76 3.56
CA VAL A 38 -3.99 14.41 2.37
C VAL A 38 -4.62 15.66 1.77
N ASN A 39 -5.17 16.52 2.63
CA ASN A 39 -5.81 17.74 2.15
C ASN A 39 -4.81 18.71 1.53
N ARG A 40 -3.57 18.75 2.06
CA ARG A 40 -2.53 19.56 1.47
C ARG A 40 -2.20 19.08 0.05
N LEU A 41 -2.09 17.76 -0.13
CA LEU A 41 -1.82 17.21 -1.46
C LEU A 41 -2.98 17.48 -2.41
N TYR A 42 -4.20 17.37 -1.93
CA TYR A 42 -5.37 17.69 -2.74
C TYR A 42 -5.35 19.13 -3.19
N ASP A 43 -5.06 20.06 -2.26
CA ASP A 43 -5.05 21.49 -2.55
C ASP A 43 -3.90 21.87 -3.48
N GLU A 44 -2.82 21.08 -3.48
CA GLU A 44 -1.70 21.30 -4.40
C GLU A 44 -1.96 20.79 -5.82
N GLY A 45 -3.14 20.23 -6.06
CA GLY A 45 -3.53 19.80 -7.39
C GLY A 45 -3.28 18.33 -7.70
N HIS A 46 -2.89 17.53 -6.70
CA HIS A 46 -2.68 16.10 -6.92
C HIS A 46 -4.00 15.36 -6.91
N LYS A 47 -4.06 14.24 -7.63
CA LYS A 47 -5.24 13.40 -7.61
C LYS A 47 -5.16 12.43 -6.44
N ILE A 48 -6.24 12.36 -5.67
CA ILE A 48 -6.32 11.55 -4.46
C ILE A 48 -7.35 10.45 -4.64
N ILE A 49 -6.92 9.21 -4.48
CA ILE A 49 -7.80 8.04 -4.57
C ILE A 49 -7.74 7.32 -3.23
N MET A 50 -8.90 6.93 -2.73
CA MET A 50 -8.99 6.13 -1.51
C MET A 50 -9.22 4.68 -1.89
N MET A 51 -8.57 3.75 -1.19
CA MET A 51 -8.66 2.33 -1.43
C MET A 51 -8.83 1.62 -0.10
N THR A 52 -9.66 0.58 -0.07
CA THR A 52 -9.88 -0.14 1.17
C THR A 52 -10.14 -1.61 0.89
N ALA A 53 -9.76 -2.45 1.86
CA ALA A 53 -10.08 -3.87 1.82
C ALA A 53 -11.36 -4.19 2.62
N ARG A 54 -12.06 -3.16 3.10
CA ARG A 54 -13.28 -3.37 3.89
C ARG A 54 -14.28 -4.21 3.10
N GLY A 55 -14.78 -5.24 3.74
CA GLY A 55 -15.75 -6.14 3.12
C GLY A 55 -15.11 -7.27 2.31
N ARG A 56 -13.80 -7.27 2.17
CA ARG A 56 -13.11 -8.27 1.35
C ARG A 56 -13.36 -9.67 1.88
N GLY A 57 -13.27 -9.84 3.20
CA GLY A 57 -13.43 -11.15 3.82
C GLY A 57 -14.89 -11.57 3.97
N SER A 58 -15.79 -10.63 4.21
CA SER A 58 -17.20 -10.94 4.48
C SER A 58 -18.09 -10.79 3.26
N GLY A 59 -17.63 -10.09 2.24
CA GLY A 59 -18.46 -9.77 1.07
C GLY A 59 -19.46 -8.65 1.31
N LYS A 60 -19.45 -8.05 2.51
CA LYS A 60 -20.37 -6.97 2.83
C LYS A 60 -19.89 -5.66 2.23
N ASP A 61 -20.82 -4.87 1.70
CA ASP A 61 -20.49 -3.59 1.09
C ASP A 61 -20.43 -2.49 2.16
N TRP A 62 -19.23 -1.94 2.35
CA TRP A 62 -18.99 -0.88 3.33
C TRP A 62 -18.80 0.49 2.67
N THR A 63 -19.14 0.61 1.38
CA THR A 63 -18.87 1.83 0.62
C THR A 63 -19.55 3.06 1.23
N GLU A 64 -20.83 2.95 1.60
CA GLU A 64 -21.55 4.10 2.15
C GLU A 64 -20.99 4.55 3.48
N LEU A 65 -20.70 3.60 4.36
CA LEU A 65 -20.08 3.95 5.65
C LEU A 65 -18.71 4.60 5.44
N THR A 66 -17.93 4.06 4.52
CA THR A 66 -16.61 4.59 4.23
C THR A 66 -16.68 6.02 3.72
N ARG A 67 -17.58 6.28 2.79
CA ARG A 67 -17.77 7.63 2.24
C ARG A 67 -18.22 8.59 3.33
N GLU A 68 -19.18 8.18 4.14
CA GLU A 68 -19.68 9.00 5.22
C GLU A 68 -18.57 9.35 6.22
N GLN A 69 -17.73 8.38 6.56
CA GLN A 69 -16.62 8.62 7.48
C GLN A 69 -15.61 9.60 6.91
N LEU A 70 -15.18 9.37 5.68
CA LEU A 70 -14.19 10.24 5.04
C LEU A 70 -14.71 11.68 4.95
N ASP A 71 -15.96 11.84 4.58
CA ASP A 71 -16.57 13.16 4.45
C ASP A 71 -16.71 13.83 5.82
N ARG A 72 -17.16 13.09 6.82
CA ARG A 72 -17.32 13.60 8.17
C ARG A 72 -15.99 13.99 8.82
N TRP A 73 -14.94 13.24 8.50
CA TRP A 73 -13.59 13.52 9.03
C TRP A 73 -12.90 14.67 8.30
N GLY A 74 -13.44 15.09 7.16
CA GLY A 74 -12.90 16.23 6.43
C GLY A 74 -11.83 15.90 5.43
N PHE A 75 -11.67 14.63 5.04
CA PHE A 75 -10.73 14.27 3.97
C PHE A 75 -11.22 14.77 2.63
N LYS A 76 -10.31 15.31 1.84
CA LYS A 76 -10.56 15.69 0.45
C LYS A 76 -10.01 14.61 -0.46
N TYR A 77 -10.84 14.12 -1.36
CA TYR A 77 -10.42 13.06 -2.28
C TYR A 77 -11.27 13.14 -3.55
N HIS A 78 -10.80 12.46 -4.59
CA HIS A 78 -11.50 12.46 -5.88
C HIS A 78 -12.37 11.22 -6.05
N GLU A 79 -11.85 10.05 -5.62
CA GLU A 79 -12.54 8.78 -5.82
C GLU A 79 -12.29 7.85 -4.66
N ILE A 80 -13.27 6.95 -4.44
CA ILE A 80 -13.06 5.76 -3.63
C ILE A 80 -13.08 4.62 -4.63
N GLU A 81 -11.99 3.85 -4.67
CA GLU A 81 -11.89 2.74 -5.62
C GLU A 81 -12.90 1.66 -5.25
N PRO A 82 -13.64 1.13 -6.22
CA PRO A 82 -14.60 0.06 -5.94
C PRO A 82 -13.91 -1.16 -5.34
N MET A 83 -14.66 -1.86 -4.49
CA MET A 83 -14.19 -3.07 -3.85
C MET A 83 -13.66 -4.06 -4.88
N PHE A 84 -12.53 -4.70 -4.59
CA PHE A 84 -11.88 -5.70 -5.43
C PHE A 84 -11.19 -5.14 -6.67
N HIS A 85 -11.09 -3.84 -6.80
CA HIS A 85 -10.35 -3.23 -7.90
C HIS A 85 -9.01 -2.72 -7.41
N LYS A 86 -8.01 -2.76 -8.27
CA LYS A 86 -6.72 -2.16 -7.97
C LYS A 86 -6.56 -0.92 -8.83
N PRO A 87 -6.49 0.25 -8.23
CA PRO A 87 -6.34 1.49 -9.00
C PRO A 87 -4.91 1.63 -9.54
N THR A 88 -4.76 2.51 -10.53
CA THR A 88 -3.44 2.96 -10.93
C THR A 88 -3.08 4.19 -10.11
N ALA A 89 -1.82 4.30 -9.74
CA ALA A 89 -1.33 5.46 -8.99
C ALA A 89 0.16 5.59 -9.18
N ASP A 90 0.67 6.80 -8.96
CA ASP A 90 2.11 7.02 -8.95
C ASP A 90 2.70 6.59 -7.62
N LEU A 91 1.92 6.69 -6.55
CA LEU A 91 2.38 6.33 -5.22
C LEU A 91 1.22 5.74 -4.41
N PHE A 92 1.49 4.60 -3.77
CA PHE A 92 0.53 3.95 -2.86
C PHE A 92 0.99 4.17 -1.43
N ILE A 93 0.13 4.71 -0.59
CA ILE A 93 0.42 4.93 0.83
C ILE A 93 -0.40 3.95 1.65
N ASP A 94 0.28 3.08 2.39
CA ASP A 94 -0.30 1.93 3.06
C ASP A 94 0.49 1.64 4.34
N ASP A 95 -0.18 1.12 5.36
CA ASP A 95 0.46 0.81 6.64
C ASP A 95 1.18 -0.53 6.64
N LYS A 96 0.91 -1.40 5.68
CA LYS A 96 1.45 -2.76 5.66
C LYS A 96 2.35 -3.05 4.48
N GLY A 97 2.35 -2.19 3.49
CA GLY A 97 3.15 -2.40 2.30
C GLY A 97 4.60 -2.05 2.50
N ILE A 98 5.45 -2.66 1.71
CA ILE A 98 6.86 -2.30 1.67
C ILE A 98 7.25 -2.19 0.20
N ASN A 99 8.11 -1.25 -0.10
CA ASN A 99 8.63 -1.11 -1.47
C ASN A 99 9.42 -2.37 -1.82
N SER A 100 9.19 -2.90 -3.02
CA SER A 100 9.80 -4.16 -3.41
C SER A 100 11.33 -4.12 -3.39
N GLU A 101 11.92 -2.97 -3.73
CA GLU A 101 13.37 -2.84 -3.69
C GLU A 101 13.88 -2.87 -2.26
N GLU A 102 13.15 -2.26 -1.33
CA GLU A 102 13.51 -2.31 0.09
C GLU A 102 13.37 -3.73 0.65
N TRP A 103 12.30 -4.41 0.25
CA TRP A 103 12.08 -5.79 0.69
C TRP A 103 13.17 -6.73 0.20
N LYS A 104 13.61 -6.55 -1.03
CA LYS A 104 14.68 -7.37 -1.59
C LYS A 104 15.96 -7.29 -0.76
N LYS A 105 16.22 -6.15 -0.13
CA LYS A 105 17.39 -5.97 0.72
C LYS A 105 17.35 -6.84 1.98
N THR A 106 16.17 -7.31 2.37
CA THR A 106 16.02 -8.16 3.56
C THR A 106 16.19 -9.64 3.27
N LEU A 107 16.26 -10.02 2.00
CA LEU A 107 16.37 -11.42 1.61
C LEU A 107 17.82 -11.89 1.72
N PRO A 108 18.06 -13.19 1.99
CA PRO A 108 19.42 -13.69 2.01
C PRO A 108 20.03 -13.63 0.61
N PRO A 109 21.35 -13.52 0.52
CA PRO A 109 22.01 -13.49 -0.77
C PRO A 109 21.69 -14.75 -1.56
N LYS A 110 21.53 -14.60 -2.87
CA LYS A 110 21.38 -15.75 -3.71
C LYS A 110 22.62 -16.57 -3.65
N LYS A 111 22.49 -17.87 -3.43
CA LYS A 111 23.62 -18.75 -3.55
C LYS A 111 23.93 -18.88 -5.00
N GLY A 112 25.08 -18.47 -5.37
CA GLY A 112 25.53 -18.57 -6.70
C GLY A 112 25.77 -19.99 -6.98
N ILE A 113 25.30 -20.43 -8.01
CA ILE A 113 25.76 -21.55 -8.55
C ILE A 113 26.65 -21.13 -9.51
N ILE A 114 27.41 -21.06 -9.28
CA ILE A 114 28.03 -20.53 -9.99
C ILE A 114 28.22 -20.92 -11.10
N ALA A 115 28.16 -20.98 -11.49
CA ALA A 115 28.18 -21.06 -12.31
C ALA A 115 27.77 -20.80 -13.14
N GLY A 116 27.78 -20.64 -13.15
CA GLY A 116 27.36 -20.33 -13.78
C GLY A 116 26.67 -19.77 -14.09
N ALA A 117 26.58 -19.77 -13.98
CA ALA A 117 25.69 -19.29 -14.12
C ALA A 117 25.09 -18.28 -14.01
N PHE A 118 24.86 -18.26 -14.20
CA PHE A 118 23.99 -17.54 -14.27
C PHE A 118 23.61 -16.48 -14.39
N ASP A 119 23.35 -16.35 -14.52
CA ASP A 119 22.73 -15.62 -14.58
C ASP A 119 22.11 -15.00 -14.74
N LEU A 120 21.95 -15.40 -14.77
CA LEU A 120 21.20 -15.13 -15.07
C LEU A 120 20.71 -14.35 -15.16
N ILE A 121 20.63 -14.49 -15.21
CA ILE A 121 20.07 -14.00 -15.36
C ILE A 121 19.91 -13.18 -15.56
N HIS A 122 19.76 -13.04 -15.78
CA HIS A 122 19.47 -12.41 -16.12
C HIS A 122 19.49 -11.35 -16.17
N PRO A 123 19.46 -11.26 -16.24
CA PRO A 123 19.41 -10.33 -16.16
C PRO A 123 18.74 -9.62 -16.00
N GLY A 124 18.07 -9.80 -15.77
CA GLY A 124 17.38 -9.61 -15.42
C GLY A 124 17.18 -9.79 -14.55
N TYR A 125 17.38 -10.55 -14.66
CA TYR A 125 17.31 -10.87 -14.02
C TYR A 125 18.11 -10.45 -13.65
N ILE A 126 18.68 -10.27 -13.85
CA ILE A 126 19.35 -9.85 -13.57
C ILE A 126 19.54 -8.74 -13.49
N ARG A 127 19.03 -8.18 -13.51
CA ARG A 127 19.15 -7.30 -13.26
C ARG A 127 18.92 -6.91 -12.27
N MET A 128 18.97 -7.75 -11.94
CA MET A 128 18.82 -7.70 -11.17
C MET A 128 19.58 -7.81 -10.63
N PHE A 129 20.02 -8.20 -10.92
CA PHE A 129 20.55 -8.46 -10.74
C PHE A 129 21.36 -7.63 -10.79
N LYS A 130 21.57 -7.14 -10.75
CA LYS A 130 22.23 -6.54 -10.79
C LYS A 130 22.29 -5.61 -10.09
N GLU A 131 22.05 -5.54 -9.53
CA GLU A 131 22.12 -5.08 -9.00
C GLU A 131 22.19 -5.31 -8.06
N ALA A 132 22.28 -6.20 -8.05
CA ALA A 132 22.19 -6.75 -7.55
C ALA A 132 22.96 -6.93 -7.23
N LYS A 133 23.37 -7.36 -7.45
CA LYS A 133 23.89 -7.72 -7.63
C LYS A 133 24.39 -7.06 -7.52
N GLU A 134 24.25 -7.21 -7.39
CA GLU A 134 24.42 -6.98 -7.39
C GLU A 134 24.46 -6.66 -6.64
N LEU A 135 24.14 -7.17 -6.18
CA LEU A 135 23.81 -7.40 -5.71
C LEU A 135 24.14 -7.76 -5.21
N SER A 136 24.30 -8.41 -5.12
CA SER A 136 24.29 -9.11 -5.10
C SER A 136 24.60 -9.33 -5.20
N LEU A 137 24.94 -9.87 -5.29
CA LEU A 137 24.93 -10.32 -5.79
C LEU A 137 25.08 -9.93 -5.74
N ILE A 138 25.12 -10.36 -5.58
CA ILE A 138 24.79 -10.48 -5.89
C ILE A 138 24.80 -10.11 -5.70
N HIS A 139 24.75 -10.74 -5.16
CA HIS A 139 24.34 -11.00 -5.46
C HIS A 139 24.34 -10.82 -5.53
N ILE A 140 24.56 -11.36 -5.35
CA ILE A 140 24.26 -11.68 -5.86
C ILE A 140 24.16 -11.40 -5.92
#